data_64483b4d689b9bffc4e4ed5970a991d5
#
_entry.id   64483b4d689b9bffc4e4ed5970a991d5
#
_cell.length_a   1.000
_cell.length_b   1.000
_cell.length_c   1.000
_cell.angle_alpha   90.00
_cell.angle_beta   90.00
_cell.angle_gamma   90.00
#
_symmetry.space_group_name_H-M   'P 1'
#
loop_
_entity.id
_entity.type
_entity.pdbx_description
1 polymer ?
#
loop_
_entity_poly.entity_id
_entity_poly.type
_entity_poly.pdbx_seq_one_letter_code
_entity_poly.pdbx_strand_id
1 'polypeptide(L)'
;MARKTPESGESNRIESSRRDFLKSATTVAAGLVVPKALQAETSDLLPTVSLGSHRVSRMIVGSNPVYGYSHFNRQYDQHMREWFTDERIVKLLLDCEKAGINTWQASFNWDMKRQFPKIRGAGCKIQFICLAASWHFDEKMGRTPEDILKGTIQCAKAAAEFKPIGIAFHGGATDALYRAGKIDLLKTYIESVHDLGIAAGISTHNPKILDTLHEKGFANDFYMTGLHYLTRHPEDWMKEIGAHPLDEGWIDSDPPKMVEAVRRVNKPALVYKVLAAGRKCGSEEQKRQAIEWAYKNIKPIDATIIGLYPRYSDQVTETTKMVREILA
;
A
#
# COMPACT_ATOMS: atom_id res chain seq x y z
N MET A 1 -62.81 -21.72 42.84
CA MET A 1 -62.89 -22.30 41.48
C MET A 1 -61.52 -22.74 41.05
N ALA A 2 -61.29 -24.03 41.03
CA ALA A 2 -60.02 -24.64 40.66
C ALA A 2 -59.81 -24.72 39.15
N ARG A 3 -58.60 -24.44 38.67
CA ARG A 3 -58.22 -24.85 37.31
C ARG A 3 -56.98 -25.72 37.37
N LYS A 4 -57.15 -26.87 36.74
CA LYS A 4 -56.21 -27.99 36.64
C LYS A 4 -54.99 -27.63 35.77
N THR A 5 -53.85 -28.17 36.20
CA THR A 5 -52.66 -28.36 35.37
C THR A 5 -52.79 -29.55 34.44
N PRO A 6 -52.18 -29.56 33.27
CA PRO A 6 -51.87 -30.79 32.56
C PRO A 6 -50.41 -31.18 32.65
N GLU A 7 -50.24 -32.48 32.61
CA GLU A 7 -49.06 -33.28 32.87
C GLU A 7 -47.93 -33.18 31.81
N SER A 8 -46.78 -33.56 32.30
CA SER A 8 -45.48 -33.77 31.71
C SER A 8 -45.44 -34.63 30.45
N GLY A 9 -44.74 -34.14 29.40
CA GLY A 9 -44.24 -34.94 28.30
C GLY A 9 -42.74 -35.19 28.48
N GLU A 10 -42.34 -36.44 28.53
CA GLU A 10 -40.98 -36.94 28.68
C GLU A 10 -40.12 -36.53 27.46
N SER A 11 -39.03 -35.87 27.75
CA SER A 11 -37.97 -35.58 26.80
C SER A 11 -36.94 -36.72 26.85
N ASN A 12 -36.91 -37.57 25.83
CA ASN A 12 -35.86 -38.56 25.60
C ASN A 12 -34.53 -37.83 25.30
N ARG A 13 -33.68 -37.70 26.31
CA ARG A 13 -32.27 -37.35 26.15
C ARG A 13 -31.49 -38.57 25.70
N ILE A 14 -31.03 -38.55 24.45
CA ILE A 14 -29.98 -39.48 24.00
C ILE A 14 -28.65 -38.98 24.53
N GLU A 15 -28.21 -39.53 25.65
CA GLU A 15 -26.82 -39.39 26.10
C GLU A 15 -25.91 -40.29 25.25
N SER A 16 -25.30 -39.75 24.23
CA SER A 16 -24.17 -40.43 23.55
C SER A 16 -22.93 -40.28 24.43
N SER A 17 -22.51 -41.41 25.00
CA SER A 17 -21.34 -41.50 25.88
C SER A 17 -20.06 -41.18 25.13
N ARG A 18 -19.15 -40.39 25.76
CA ARG A 18 -17.77 -40.17 25.31
C ARG A 18 -17.00 -41.46 24.98
N ARG A 19 -17.43 -42.62 25.50
CA ARG A 19 -16.87 -43.94 25.21
C ARG A 19 -17.22 -44.45 23.82
N ASP A 20 -18.34 -44.07 23.23
CA ASP A 20 -18.76 -44.55 21.91
C ASP A 20 -18.07 -43.73 20.82
N PHE A 21 -17.70 -42.46 21.09
CA PHE A 21 -16.86 -41.64 20.21
C PHE A 21 -15.42 -42.19 20.10
N LEU A 22 -14.85 -42.69 21.19
CA LEU A 22 -13.49 -43.25 21.21
C LEU A 22 -13.40 -44.65 20.60
N LYS A 23 -14.48 -45.42 20.53
CA LYS A 23 -14.52 -46.74 19.88
C LYS A 23 -14.63 -46.65 18.36
N SER A 24 -15.15 -45.58 17.84
CA SER A 24 -15.21 -45.33 16.38
C SER A 24 -13.89 -44.82 15.78
N ALA A 25 -12.91 -44.48 16.62
CA ALA A 25 -11.63 -43.90 16.18
C ALA A 25 -10.51 -44.95 15.98
N THR A 26 -10.77 -46.24 16.19
CA THR A 26 -9.70 -47.29 16.21
C THR A 26 -9.77 -48.31 15.10
N THR A 27 -10.52 -48.12 14.03
CA THR A 27 -10.54 -49.08 12.91
C THR A 27 -10.55 -48.40 11.54
N VAL A 28 -9.63 -47.47 11.29
CA VAL A 28 -9.22 -47.10 9.93
C VAL A 28 -7.71 -46.79 9.93
N ALA A 29 -6.92 -47.82 10.13
CA ALA A 29 -5.47 -47.80 9.86
C ALA A 29 -5.20 -48.73 8.68
N ALA A 30 -5.71 -48.39 7.51
CA ALA A 30 -5.21 -48.89 6.21
C ALA A 30 -5.71 -47.96 5.12
N GLY A 31 -4.82 -47.17 4.53
CA GLY A 31 -5.07 -46.48 3.27
C GLY A 31 -5.48 -44.99 3.42
N LEU A 32 -4.83 -44.21 4.27
CA LEU A 32 -4.82 -42.78 4.09
C LEU A 32 -3.97 -42.44 2.85
N VAL A 33 -4.60 -42.51 1.70
CA VAL A 33 -4.20 -41.68 0.57
C VAL A 33 -4.41 -40.26 1.03
N VAL A 34 -3.35 -39.61 1.48
CA VAL A 34 -3.35 -38.16 1.75
C VAL A 34 -3.77 -37.51 0.42
N PRO A 35 -4.90 -36.80 0.39
CA PRO A 35 -5.27 -36.09 -0.82
C PRO A 35 -4.11 -35.15 -1.17
N LYS A 36 -3.63 -35.25 -2.42
CA LYS A 36 -2.58 -34.41 -3.01
C LYS A 36 -2.98 -32.91 -3.08
N ALA A 37 -3.97 -32.50 -2.30
CA ALA A 37 -4.61 -31.19 -2.30
C ALA A 37 -4.16 -30.27 -1.16
N LEU A 38 -3.02 -30.55 -0.50
CA LEU A 38 -2.37 -29.62 0.44
C LEU A 38 -0.87 -29.46 0.12
N GLN A 39 -0.49 -29.56 -1.12
CA GLN A 39 0.63 -28.77 -1.60
C GLN A 39 0.07 -27.36 -1.70
N ALA A 40 0.48 -26.48 -0.78
CA ALA A 40 0.33 -25.04 -0.95
C ALA A 40 0.91 -24.75 -2.34
N GLU A 41 0.05 -24.44 -3.31
CA GLU A 41 0.48 -23.86 -4.56
C GLU A 41 1.37 -22.70 -4.16
N THR A 42 2.64 -22.78 -4.52
CA THR A 42 3.51 -21.62 -4.50
C THR A 42 2.80 -20.63 -5.40
N SER A 43 2.17 -19.61 -4.82
CA SER A 43 1.44 -18.63 -5.61
C SER A 43 2.46 -18.03 -6.55
N ASP A 44 2.30 -18.24 -7.85
CA ASP A 44 3.16 -17.63 -8.84
C ASP A 44 3.18 -16.13 -8.59
N LEU A 45 4.37 -15.54 -8.66
CA LEU A 45 4.56 -14.11 -8.50
C LEU A 45 3.60 -13.37 -9.44
N LEU A 46 2.96 -12.30 -8.99
CA LEU A 46 2.21 -11.42 -9.88
C LEU A 46 3.11 -10.93 -11.02
N PRO A 47 2.58 -10.59 -12.21
CA PRO A 47 3.37 -9.98 -13.27
C PRO A 47 4.25 -8.87 -12.72
N THR A 48 5.50 -8.78 -13.16
CA THR A 48 6.51 -7.88 -12.61
C THR A 48 6.98 -6.85 -13.62
N VAL A 49 7.45 -5.71 -13.11
CA VAL A 49 8.18 -4.68 -13.86
C VAL A 49 9.58 -4.50 -13.31
N SER A 50 10.48 -3.88 -14.09
CA SER A 50 11.84 -3.58 -13.63
C SER A 50 11.88 -2.23 -12.90
N LEU A 51 12.57 -2.20 -11.76
CA LEU A 51 12.94 -0.99 -11.04
C LEU A 51 14.44 -1.10 -10.75
N GLY A 52 15.25 -0.50 -11.62
CA GLY A 52 16.68 -0.73 -11.65
C GLY A 52 16.98 -2.21 -11.90
N SER A 53 17.82 -2.82 -11.05
CA SER A 53 18.16 -4.26 -11.07
C SER A 53 17.09 -5.16 -10.44
N HIS A 54 16.04 -4.60 -9.84
CA HIS A 54 15.02 -5.34 -9.10
C HIS A 54 13.79 -5.64 -9.95
N ARG A 55 13.17 -6.80 -9.70
CA ARG A 55 11.86 -7.16 -10.24
C ARG A 55 10.80 -6.87 -9.19
N VAL A 56 9.87 -5.99 -9.49
CA VAL A 56 8.79 -5.51 -8.60
C VAL A 56 7.46 -6.00 -9.14
N SER A 57 6.63 -6.62 -8.29
CA SER A 57 5.28 -7.01 -8.69
C SER A 57 4.46 -5.79 -9.13
N ARG A 58 3.65 -5.95 -10.17
CA ARG A 58 2.82 -4.85 -10.71
C ARG A 58 1.82 -4.31 -9.69
N MET A 59 1.49 -5.06 -8.65
CA MET A 59 0.85 -4.57 -7.44
C MET A 59 1.86 -4.58 -6.29
N ILE A 60 2.01 -3.43 -5.65
CA ILE A 60 2.83 -3.19 -4.47
C ILE A 60 1.88 -2.98 -3.30
N VAL A 61 2.14 -3.58 -2.12
CA VAL A 61 1.34 -3.28 -0.94
C VAL A 61 1.77 -1.95 -0.33
N GLY A 62 0.81 -1.04 -0.09
CA GLY A 62 1.03 0.27 0.53
C GLY A 62 0.84 0.24 2.04
N SER A 63 1.56 1.10 2.75
CA SER A 63 1.58 1.12 4.22
C SER A 63 0.58 2.09 4.88
N ASN A 64 -0.14 2.90 4.13
CA ASN A 64 -1.01 3.92 4.74
C ASN A 64 -1.97 3.33 5.80
N PRO A 65 -2.67 2.19 5.55
CA PRO A 65 -3.49 1.58 6.58
C PRO A 65 -2.69 1.12 7.81
N VAL A 66 -1.46 0.62 7.59
CA VAL A 66 -0.58 0.10 8.66
C VAL A 66 -0.25 1.18 9.69
N TYR A 67 -0.03 2.40 9.23
CA TYR A 67 0.35 3.53 10.09
C TYR A 67 -0.80 4.51 10.36
N GLY A 68 -2.03 4.15 9.99
CA GLY A 68 -3.22 4.97 10.25
C GLY A 68 -3.24 6.26 9.43
N TYR A 69 -2.84 6.21 8.18
CA TYR A 69 -3.03 7.29 7.22
C TYR A 69 -4.23 6.96 6.32
N SER A 70 -5.44 7.02 6.88
CA SER A 70 -6.66 6.62 6.18
C SER A 70 -7.06 7.57 5.05
N HIS A 71 -6.65 8.82 5.11
CA HIS A 71 -7.17 9.90 4.26
C HIS A 71 -8.71 10.03 4.35
N PHE A 72 -9.26 9.80 5.55
CA PHE A 72 -10.69 9.83 5.80
C PHE A 72 -11.04 10.67 7.01
N ASN A 73 -10.61 10.27 8.22
CA ASN A 73 -10.73 11.05 9.46
C ASN A 73 -9.86 10.47 10.57
N ARG A 74 -9.66 11.28 11.64
CA ARG A 74 -8.79 10.92 12.78
C ARG A 74 -9.24 9.66 13.52
N GLN A 75 -10.54 9.42 13.63
CA GLN A 75 -11.10 8.25 14.30
C GLN A 75 -10.76 6.97 13.52
N TYR A 76 -10.84 7.03 12.20
CA TYR A 76 -10.48 5.90 11.35
C TYR A 76 -8.97 5.68 11.31
N ASP A 77 -8.17 6.74 11.36
CA ASP A 77 -6.71 6.66 11.53
C ASP A 77 -6.34 5.91 12.81
N GLN A 78 -6.98 6.28 13.94
CA GLN A 78 -6.77 5.62 15.23
C GLN A 78 -7.20 4.16 15.19
N HIS A 79 -8.37 3.88 14.62
CA HIS A 79 -8.90 2.53 14.45
C HIS A 79 -7.95 1.61 13.66
N MET A 80 -7.31 2.12 12.61
CA MET A 80 -6.29 1.39 11.86
C MET A 80 -5.04 1.14 12.70
N ARG A 81 -4.50 2.19 13.37
CA ARG A 81 -3.31 2.07 14.23
C ARG A 81 -3.49 1.07 15.37
N GLU A 82 -4.65 1.07 16.02
CA GLU A 82 -4.97 0.11 17.10
C GLU A 82 -5.07 -1.32 16.60
N TRP A 83 -5.51 -1.52 15.37
CA TRP A 83 -5.61 -2.85 14.80
C TRP A 83 -4.25 -3.39 14.34
N PHE A 84 -3.38 -2.58 13.77
CA PHE A 84 -2.09 -3.01 13.25
C PHE A 84 -1.03 -3.10 14.39
N THR A 85 -0.97 -4.26 15.06
CA THR A 85 0.18 -4.62 15.90
C THR A 85 1.35 -5.09 15.02
N ASP A 86 2.56 -5.18 15.59
CA ASP A 86 3.71 -5.69 14.86
C ASP A 86 3.48 -7.09 14.28
N GLU A 87 2.80 -7.96 15.03
CA GLU A 87 2.47 -9.33 14.61
C GLU A 87 1.51 -9.32 13.40
N ARG A 88 0.55 -8.40 13.37
CA ARG A 88 -0.37 -8.24 12.24
C ARG A 88 0.30 -7.63 11.03
N ILE A 89 1.29 -6.75 11.22
CA ILE A 89 2.12 -6.23 10.14
C ILE A 89 2.95 -7.36 9.52
N VAL A 90 3.63 -8.16 10.36
CA VAL A 90 4.38 -9.34 9.91
C VAL A 90 3.46 -10.30 9.13
N LYS A 91 2.29 -10.60 9.69
CA LYS A 91 1.31 -11.48 9.03
C LYS A 91 0.85 -10.92 7.68
N LEU A 92 0.51 -9.62 7.61
CA LEU A 92 0.11 -8.98 6.35
C LEU A 92 1.18 -9.15 5.28
N LEU A 93 2.45 -8.89 5.62
CA LEU A 93 3.54 -8.94 4.65
C LEU A 93 3.86 -10.38 4.20
N LEU A 94 3.76 -11.36 5.10
CA LEU A 94 3.87 -12.78 4.75
C LEU A 94 2.70 -13.24 3.85
N ASP A 95 1.48 -12.83 4.15
CA ASP A 95 0.31 -13.13 3.31
C ASP A 95 0.44 -12.49 1.93
N CYS A 96 0.94 -11.25 1.85
CA CYS A 96 1.23 -10.56 0.59
C CYS A 96 2.28 -11.32 -0.24
N GLU A 97 3.39 -11.72 0.39
CA GLU A 97 4.46 -12.48 -0.28
C GLU A 97 3.93 -13.82 -0.80
N LYS A 98 3.17 -14.54 0.01
CA LYS A 98 2.51 -15.79 -0.37
C LYS A 98 1.50 -15.61 -1.51
N ALA A 99 0.81 -14.48 -1.57
CA ALA A 99 -0.14 -14.15 -2.64
C ALA A 99 0.52 -13.65 -3.94
N GLY A 100 1.86 -13.49 -3.95
CA GLY A 100 2.63 -13.07 -5.12
C GLY A 100 2.96 -11.58 -5.19
N ILE A 101 2.73 -10.81 -4.12
CA ILE A 101 3.20 -9.43 -3.97
C ILE A 101 4.60 -9.48 -3.35
N ASN A 102 5.62 -9.02 -4.07
CA ASN A 102 7.00 -9.10 -3.61
C ASN A 102 7.57 -7.77 -3.08
N THR A 103 6.76 -6.72 -3.03
CA THR A 103 7.24 -5.37 -2.66
C THR A 103 6.26 -4.66 -1.73
N TRP A 104 6.80 -4.08 -0.68
CA TRP A 104 6.11 -3.20 0.28
C TRP A 104 6.60 -1.76 0.11
N GLN A 105 5.68 -0.82 -0.04
CA GLN A 105 5.99 0.61 -0.01
C GLN A 105 5.53 1.20 1.32
N ALA A 106 6.45 1.86 2.04
CA ALA A 106 6.12 2.53 3.29
C ALA A 106 6.85 3.85 3.46
N SER A 107 6.21 4.79 4.15
CA SER A 107 6.86 6.00 4.64
C SER A 107 7.81 5.64 5.77
N PHE A 108 9.01 6.27 5.76
CA PHE A 108 9.93 6.12 6.89
C PHE A 108 9.27 6.51 8.20
N ASN A 109 9.50 5.72 9.23
CA ASN A 109 9.22 6.06 10.63
C ASN A 109 10.16 5.26 11.55
N TRP A 110 10.32 5.74 12.78
CA TRP A 110 11.28 5.15 13.73
C TRP A 110 10.86 3.77 14.26
N ASP A 111 9.57 3.41 14.18
CA ASP A 111 9.10 2.05 14.52
C ASP A 111 9.70 0.97 13.63
N MET A 112 10.17 1.33 12.44
CA MET A 112 10.85 0.40 11.53
C MET A 112 12.05 -0.27 12.18
N LYS A 113 12.76 0.40 13.10
CA LYS A 113 13.86 -0.22 13.86
C LYS A 113 13.42 -1.44 14.68
N ARG A 114 12.17 -1.43 15.14
CA ARG A 114 11.55 -2.52 15.88
C ARG A 114 10.87 -3.53 14.96
N GLN A 115 10.26 -3.06 13.89
CA GLN A 115 9.43 -3.88 12.99
C GLN A 115 10.26 -4.72 12.01
N PHE A 116 11.28 -4.15 11.37
CA PHE A 116 12.08 -4.86 10.37
C PHE A 116 12.76 -6.13 10.90
N PRO A 117 13.37 -6.14 12.10
CA PRO A 117 13.92 -7.37 12.68
C PRO A 117 12.83 -8.46 12.84
N LYS A 118 11.60 -8.11 13.26
CA LYS A 118 10.50 -9.05 13.38
C LYS A 118 10.04 -9.59 12.02
N ILE A 119 9.90 -8.70 11.04
CA ILE A 119 9.52 -9.06 9.66
C ILE A 119 10.55 -10.05 9.08
N ARG A 120 11.83 -9.71 9.16
CA ARG A 120 12.92 -10.55 8.63
C ARG A 120 13.09 -11.84 9.43
N GLY A 121 12.97 -11.77 10.77
CA GLY A 121 13.02 -12.94 11.65
C GLY A 121 11.89 -13.95 11.41
N ALA A 122 10.74 -13.49 10.93
CA ALA A 122 9.64 -14.34 10.48
C ALA A 122 9.86 -14.97 9.08
N GLY A 123 11.01 -14.71 8.45
CA GLY A 123 11.35 -15.26 7.14
C GLY A 123 10.80 -14.47 5.94
N CYS A 124 10.11 -13.35 6.16
CA CYS A 124 9.57 -12.51 5.09
C CYS A 124 10.70 -11.85 4.28
N LYS A 125 10.70 -12.07 2.97
CA LYS A 125 11.71 -11.56 2.01
C LYS A 125 11.22 -10.39 1.19
N ILE A 126 10.01 -9.87 1.47
CA ILE A 126 9.40 -8.78 0.72
C ILE A 126 10.37 -7.60 0.55
N GLN A 127 10.49 -7.10 -0.68
CA GLN A 127 11.32 -5.93 -0.99
C GLN A 127 10.70 -4.68 -0.39
N PHE A 128 11.51 -3.64 -0.16
CA PHE A 128 11.06 -2.41 0.48
C PHE A 128 11.35 -1.19 -0.39
N ILE A 129 10.35 -0.33 -0.59
CA ILE A 129 10.50 1.00 -1.16
C ILE A 129 10.13 2.01 -0.08
N CYS A 130 11.05 2.91 0.23
CA CYS A 130 10.85 3.94 1.24
C CYS A 130 10.30 5.24 0.63
N LEU A 131 9.37 5.88 1.33
CA LEU A 131 8.97 7.27 1.09
C LEU A 131 9.57 8.15 2.18
N ALA A 132 10.47 9.06 1.81
CA ALA A 132 11.23 9.90 2.71
C ALA A 132 10.70 11.34 2.74
N ALA A 133 10.59 11.91 3.94
CA ALA A 133 10.28 13.32 4.16
C ALA A 133 10.98 13.84 5.41
N SER A 134 11.25 15.14 5.46
CA SER A 134 11.90 15.78 6.60
C SER A 134 11.16 15.53 7.92
N TRP A 135 9.84 15.64 7.92
CA TRP A 135 8.99 15.42 9.09
C TRP A 135 8.83 13.94 9.50
N HIS A 136 9.17 13.00 8.63
CA HIS A 136 9.27 11.58 8.99
C HIS A 136 10.54 11.31 9.81
N PHE A 137 11.59 12.10 9.59
CA PHE A 137 12.83 12.01 10.32
C PHE A 137 12.76 12.78 11.64
N ASP A 138 12.31 14.04 11.60
CA ASP A 138 12.08 14.90 12.74
C ASP A 138 10.86 15.81 12.50
N GLU A 139 9.80 15.64 13.30
CA GLU A 139 8.56 16.41 13.20
C GLU A 139 8.78 17.91 13.43
N LYS A 140 9.84 18.30 14.16
CA LYS A 140 10.23 19.67 14.44
C LYS A 140 11.07 20.32 13.36
N MET A 141 11.46 19.55 12.33
CA MET A 141 12.22 20.09 11.22
C MET A 141 11.53 21.29 10.58
N GLY A 142 12.31 22.34 10.25
CA GLY A 142 11.82 23.54 9.58
C GLY A 142 11.14 23.20 8.24
N ARG A 143 10.35 24.16 7.75
CA ARG A 143 9.54 24.00 6.52
C ARG A 143 10.03 24.87 5.37
N THR A 144 11.22 25.49 5.49
CA THR A 144 11.84 26.13 4.34
C THR A 144 12.22 25.07 3.28
N PRO A 145 12.34 25.43 2.00
CA PRO A 145 12.78 24.50 0.97
C PRO A 145 14.10 23.78 1.33
N GLU A 146 15.03 24.50 1.92
CA GLU A 146 16.33 23.99 2.37
C GLU A 146 16.21 23.02 3.55
N ASP A 147 15.35 23.31 4.52
CA ASP A 147 15.05 22.40 5.64
C ASP A 147 14.38 21.12 5.14
N ILE A 148 13.42 21.25 4.23
CA ILE A 148 12.73 20.12 3.60
C ILE A 148 13.76 19.21 2.90
N LEU A 149 14.67 19.79 2.10
CA LEU A 149 15.72 19.02 1.43
C LEU A 149 16.63 18.33 2.43
N LYS A 150 17.23 19.10 3.36
CA LYS A 150 18.17 18.60 4.36
C LYS A 150 17.57 17.46 5.19
N GLY A 151 16.38 17.68 5.73
CA GLY A 151 15.72 16.67 6.55
C GLY A 151 15.29 15.43 5.77
N THR A 152 14.90 15.58 4.49
CA THR A 152 14.56 14.43 3.64
C THR A 152 15.80 13.61 3.28
N ILE A 153 16.97 14.24 3.06
CA ILE A 153 18.23 13.53 2.88
C ILE A 153 18.63 12.77 4.15
N GLN A 154 18.45 13.38 5.34
CA GLN A 154 18.69 12.68 6.61
C GLN A 154 17.76 11.48 6.78
N CYS A 155 16.49 11.65 6.43
CA CYS A 155 15.50 10.56 6.42
C CYS A 155 15.93 9.43 5.47
N ALA A 156 16.37 9.75 4.26
CA ALA A 156 16.85 8.77 3.29
C ALA A 156 18.06 7.98 3.78
N LYS A 157 19.03 8.66 4.41
CA LYS A 157 20.20 8.02 5.04
C LYS A 157 19.81 7.07 6.16
N ALA A 158 18.87 7.47 7.03
CA ALA A 158 18.33 6.59 8.07
C ALA A 158 17.56 5.39 7.48
N ALA A 159 16.79 5.59 6.42
CA ALA A 159 16.06 4.53 5.75
C ALA A 159 16.98 3.49 5.08
N ALA A 160 18.18 3.88 4.66
CA ALA A 160 19.15 2.97 4.03
C ALA A 160 19.55 1.78 4.93
N GLU A 161 19.45 1.92 6.26
CA GLU A 161 19.69 0.83 7.23
C GLU A 161 18.76 -0.39 6.96
N PHE A 162 17.57 -0.17 6.41
CA PHE A 162 16.59 -1.21 6.10
C PHE A 162 16.74 -1.81 4.69
N LYS A 163 17.81 -1.43 3.97
CA LYS A 163 18.15 -1.91 2.62
C LYS A 163 16.97 -1.80 1.63
N PRO A 164 16.38 -0.61 1.46
CA PRO A 164 15.33 -0.42 0.46
C PRO A 164 15.91 -0.57 -0.95
N ILE A 165 15.09 -1.05 -1.87
CA ILE A 165 15.42 -1.11 -3.31
C ILE A 165 15.25 0.24 -3.99
N GLY A 166 14.54 1.17 -3.37
CA GLY A 166 14.34 2.53 -3.83
C GLY A 166 13.89 3.45 -2.69
N ILE A 167 14.28 4.72 -2.76
CA ILE A 167 13.83 5.76 -1.81
C ILE A 167 13.26 6.92 -2.62
N ALA A 168 11.97 7.24 -2.38
CA ALA A 168 11.29 8.34 -3.04
C ALA A 168 11.20 9.58 -2.15
N PHE A 169 11.42 10.77 -2.72
CA PHE A 169 11.11 12.04 -2.09
C PHE A 169 9.59 12.20 -1.96
N HIS A 170 9.10 12.62 -0.81
CA HIS A 170 7.67 12.67 -0.50
C HIS A 170 6.89 13.64 -1.40
N GLY A 171 5.71 13.21 -1.90
CA GLY A 171 4.94 13.97 -2.86
C GLY A 171 4.51 15.35 -2.39
N GLY A 172 4.01 15.48 -1.17
CA GLY A 172 3.67 16.79 -0.62
C GLY A 172 4.88 17.74 -0.48
N ALA A 173 6.06 17.19 -0.20
CA ALA A 173 7.30 17.96 -0.15
C ALA A 173 7.75 18.39 -1.55
N THR A 174 7.68 17.50 -2.53
CA THR A 174 7.93 17.84 -3.95
C THR A 174 7.01 18.97 -4.40
N ASP A 175 5.71 18.84 -4.13
CA ASP A 175 4.71 19.82 -4.54
C ASP A 175 4.93 21.18 -3.84
N ALA A 176 5.44 21.18 -2.59
CA ALA A 176 5.84 22.39 -1.88
C ALA A 176 7.08 23.04 -2.50
N LEU A 177 8.13 22.27 -2.83
CA LEU A 177 9.32 22.79 -3.52
C LEU A 177 8.98 23.39 -4.88
N TYR A 178 8.10 22.75 -5.63
CA TYR A 178 7.63 23.26 -6.92
C TYR A 178 6.95 24.62 -6.77
N ARG A 179 6.01 24.76 -5.85
CA ARG A 179 5.33 26.03 -5.56
C ARG A 179 6.30 27.15 -5.14
N ALA A 180 7.33 26.79 -4.40
CA ALA A 180 8.38 27.72 -3.99
C ALA A 180 9.39 28.07 -5.10
N GLY A 181 9.25 27.52 -6.33
CA GLY A 181 10.21 27.70 -7.41
C GLY A 181 11.55 27.04 -7.17
N LYS A 182 11.63 26.05 -6.27
CA LYS A 182 12.85 25.40 -5.79
C LYS A 182 12.95 23.92 -6.20
N ILE A 183 12.27 23.53 -7.27
CA ILE A 183 12.22 22.12 -7.73
C ILE A 183 13.63 21.56 -8.04
N ASP A 184 14.58 22.40 -8.45
CA ASP A 184 15.95 21.99 -8.76
C ASP A 184 16.72 21.45 -7.55
N LEU A 185 16.28 21.72 -6.31
CA LEU A 185 16.82 21.11 -5.08
C LEU A 185 16.71 19.58 -5.10
N LEU A 186 15.76 19.02 -5.84
CA LEU A 186 15.63 17.56 -5.97
C LEU A 186 16.83 16.91 -6.67
N LYS A 187 17.66 17.65 -7.43
CA LYS A 187 18.89 17.12 -8.01
C LYS A 187 19.85 16.66 -6.92
N THR A 188 20.07 17.51 -5.91
CA THR A 188 20.91 17.17 -4.74
C THR A 188 20.36 15.98 -3.95
N TYR A 189 19.02 15.87 -3.85
CA TYR A 189 18.40 14.69 -3.22
C TYR A 189 18.69 13.42 -4.02
N ILE A 190 18.51 13.44 -5.34
CA ILE A 190 18.75 12.29 -6.22
C ILE A 190 20.21 11.83 -6.10
N GLU A 191 21.17 12.76 -6.19
CA GLU A 191 22.59 12.48 -6.02
C GLU A 191 22.87 11.84 -4.65
N SER A 192 22.28 12.41 -3.58
CA SER A 192 22.46 11.85 -2.20
C SER A 192 21.89 10.44 -2.04
N VAL A 193 20.84 10.05 -2.76
CA VAL A 193 20.30 8.68 -2.73
C VAL A 193 21.15 7.74 -3.60
N HIS A 194 21.62 8.21 -4.75
CA HIS A 194 22.54 7.45 -5.61
C HIS A 194 23.87 7.16 -4.91
N ASP A 195 24.40 8.10 -4.11
CA ASP A 195 25.59 7.88 -3.28
C ASP A 195 25.44 6.75 -2.25
N LEU A 196 24.18 6.42 -1.88
CA LEU A 196 23.86 5.26 -1.04
C LEU A 196 23.77 3.94 -1.84
N GLY A 197 23.93 3.98 -3.17
CA GLY A 197 23.74 2.83 -4.05
C GLY A 197 22.28 2.39 -4.20
N ILE A 198 21.31 3.30 -3.99
CA ILE A 198 19.87 3.02 -3.96
C ILE A 198 19.18 3.80 -5.09
N ALA A 199 18.15 3.22 -5.70
CA ALA A 199 17.37 3.89 -6.72
C ALA A 199 16.62 5.11 -6.15
N ALA A 200 16.78 6.27 -6.79
CA ALA A 200 16.17 7.52 -6.37
C ALA A 200 14.80 7.73 -7.04
N GLY A 201 13.75 7.86 -6.23
CA GLY A 201 12.40 8.18 -6.69
C GLY A 201 11.98 9.60 -6.36
N ILE A 202 11.03 10.12 -7.14
CA ILE A 202 10.34 11.38 -6.83
C ILE A 202 8.84 11.11 -6.82
N SER A 203 8.17 11.47 -5.70
CA SER A 203 6.73 11.40 -5.62
C SER A 203 6.08 12.76 -5.87
N THR A 204 4.89 12.78 -6.46
CA THR A 204 4.07 14.00 -6.65
C THR A 204 2.59 13.65 -6.78
N HIS A 205 1.72 14.62 -6.47
CA HIS A 205 0.28 14.56 -6.75
C HIS A 205 -0.11 15.47 -7.92
N ASN A 206 0.81 16.28 -8.41
CA ASN A 206 0.54 17.28 -9.45
C ASN A 206 1.10 16.81 -10.81
N PRO A 207 0.25 16.57 -11.82
CA PRO A 207 0.71 16.13 -13.14
C PRO A 207 1.70 17.11 -13.81
N LYS A 208 1.56 18.42 -13.58
CA LYS A 208 2.48 19.43 -14.11
C LYS A 208 3.92 19.27 -13.62
N ILE A 209 4.08 18.80 -12.38
CA ILE A 209 5.42 18.54 -11.81
C ILE A 209 6.08 17.37 -12.54
N LEU A 210 5.31 16.33 -12.85
CA LEU A 210 5.83 15.17 -13.58
C LEU A 210 6.35 15.58 -14.95
N ASP A 211 5.60 16.41 -15.68
CA ASP A 211 6.03 16.99 -16.96
C ASP A 211 7.31 17.83 -16.78
N THR A 212 7.35 18.71 -15.76
CA THR A 212 8.52 19.56 -15.48
C THR A 212 9.77 18.73 -15.17
N LEU A 213 9.65 17.66 -14.38
CA LEU A 213 10.78 16.79 -14.07
C LEU A 213 11.29 16.05 -15.30
N HIS A 214 10.37 15.61 -16.15
CA HIS A 214 10.71 14.95 -17.43
C HIS A 214 11.42 15.91 -18.39
N GLU A 215 10.84 17.07 -18.64
CA GLU A 215 11.39 18.10 -19.55
C GLU A 215 12.76 18.60 -19.11
N LYS A 216 12.97 18.77 -17.80
CA LYS A 216 14.26 19.17 -17.24
C LYS A 216 15.28 18.03 -17.15
N GLY A 217 14.95 16.81 -17.54
CA GLY A 217 15.86 15.67 -17.58
C GLY A 217 16.40 15.25 -16.21
N PHE A 218 15.57 15.26 -15.14
CA PHE A 218 16.00 14.82 -13.82
C PHE A 218 16.47 13.37 -13.84
N ALA A 219 17.55 13.07 -13.10
CA ALA A 219 18.21 11.77 -13.11
C ALA A 219 17.59 10.72 -12.15
N ASN A 220 16.37 10.98 -11.63
CA ASN A 220 15.67 9.98 -10.81
C ASN A 220 15.40 8.69 -11.59
N ASP A 221 15.29 7.54 -10.89
CA ASP A 221 15.10 6.23 -11.51
C ASP A 221 13.64 5.88 -11.73
N PHE A 222 12.75 6.37 -10.86
CA PHE A 222 11.32 6.11 -10.93
C PHE A 222 10.50 7.27 -10.37
N TYR A 223 9.21 7.25 -10.65
CA TYR A 223 8.24 8.16 -10.08
C TYR A 223 7.27 7.43 -9.14
N MET A 224 6.75 8.14 -8.13
CA MET A 224 5.56 7.74 -7.40
C MET A 224 4.48 8.79 -7.64
N THR A 225 3.32 8.43 -8.20
CA THR A 225 2.32 9.39 -8.63
C THR A 225 0.96 9.13 -8.01
N GLY A 226 0.43 10.13 -7.31
CA GLY A 226 -0.93 10.09 -6.79
C GLY A 226 -1.94 10.34 -7.90
N LEU A 227 -2.91 9.43 -8.10
CA LEU A 227 -3.97 9.65 -9.09
C LEU A 227 -4.86 10.85 -8.78
N HIS A 228 -4.95 11.25 -7.51
CA HIS A 228 -5.74 12.42 -7.09
C HIS A 228 -4.82 13.55 -6.61
N TYR A 229 -5.08 14.77 -7.07
CA TYR A 229 -4.28 15.96 -6.76
C TYR A 229 -4.72 16.59 -5.42
N LEU A 230 -4.45 15.91 -4.32
CA LEU A 230 -4.87 16.33 -2.97
C LEU A 230 -4.10 17.56 -2.44
N THR A 231 -2.91 17.83 -2.97
CA THR A 231 -2.07 18.99 -2.60
C THR A 231 -2.37 20.24 -3.42
N ARG A 232 -3.52 20.26 -4.11
CA ARG A 232 -3.97 21.42 -4.89
C ARG A 232 -4.05 22.66 -4.00
N HIS A 233 -3.48 23.78 -4.49
CA HIS A 233 -3.51 25.04 -3.75
C HIS A 233 -4.93 25.59 -3.63
N PRO A 234 -5.29 26.33 -2.58
CA PRO A 234 -6.60 26.97 -2.45
C PRO A 234 -7.05 27.75 -3.69
N GLU A 235 -6.16 28.51 -4.31
CA GLU A 235 -6.46 29.27 -5.54
C GLU A 235 -6.81 28.36 -6.73
N ASP A 236 -6.13 27.22 -6.85
CA ASP A 236 -6.42 26.23 -7.89
C ASP A 236 -7.78 25.56 -7.64
N TRP A 237 -8.15 25.32 -6.37
CA TRP A 237 -9.48 24.84 -6.01
C TRP A 237 -10.57 25.81 -6.47
N MET A 238 -10.44 27.11 -6.17
CA MET A 238 -11.40 28.12 -6.63
C MET A 238 -11.46 28.22 -8.14
N LYS A 239 -10.31 28.21 -8.81
CA LYS A 239 -10.21 28.33 -10.27
C LYS A 239 -10.78 27.12 -11.03
N GLU A 240 -10.50 25.90 -10.55
CA GLU A 240 -10.85 24.65 -11.26
C GLU A 240 -12.22 24.11 -10.86
N ILE A 241 -12.64 24.33 -9.62
CA ILE A 241 -13.82 23.70 -9.02
C ILE A 241 -14.86 24.74 -8.57
N GLY A 242 -14.44 25.99 -8.30
CA GLY A 242 -15.32 27.05 -7.79
C GLY A 242 -15.66 26.94 -6.29
N ALA A 243 -14.99 26.04 -5.56
CA ALA A 243 -15.22 25.80 -4.13
C ALA A 243 -13.95 25.26 -3.45
N HIS A 244 -13.89 25.41 -2.13
CA HIS A 244 -12.88 24.76 -1.28
C HIS A 244 -13.48 23.51 -0.65
N PRO A 245 -12.79 22.36 -0.68
CA PRO A 245 -13.21 21.19 0.08
C PRO A 245 -13.03 21.47 1.60
N LEU A 246 -13.88 20.85 2.42
CA LEU A 246 -13.77 20.93 3.89
C LEU A 246 -12.57 20.13 4.42
N ASP A 247 -12.14 19.15 3.66
CA ASP A 247 -11.02 18.26 3.95
C ASP A 247 -10.31 17.93 2.61
N GLU A 248 -9.65 16.79 2.48
CA GLU A 248 -9.02 16.37 1.21
C GLU A 248 -10.03 16.30 0.06
N GLY A 249 -9.74 17.01 -1.01
CA GLY A 249 -10.59 17.04 -2.20
C GLY A 249 -10.30 15.88 -3.16
N TRP A 250 -11.24 14.97 -3.29
CA TRP A 250 -11.20 13.83 -4.21
C TRP A 250 -12.14 14.07 -5.38
N ILE A 251 -11.60 14.23 -6.58
CA ILE A 251 -12.40 14.47 -7.79
C ILE A 251 -12.05 13.50 -8.89
N ASP A 252 -13.07 13.05 -9.64
CA ASP A 252 -12.92 12.02 -10.67
C ASP A 252 -12.22 12.53 -11.95
N SER A 253 -12.06 13.84 -12.09
CA SER A 253 -11.29 14.42 -13.20
C SER A 253 -9.78 14.41 -13.00
N ASP A 254 -9.26 14.07 -11.81
CA ASP A 254 -7.82 14.05 -11.55
C ASP A 254 -7.12 12.82 -12.14
N PRO A 255 -7.62 11.57 -11.96
CA PRO A 255 -6.95 10.39 -12.47
C PRO A 255 -6.60 10.44 -13.96
N PRO A 256 -7.49 10.85 -14.89
CA PRO A 256 -7.15 10.98 -16.30
C PRO A 256 -5.97 11.95 -16.54
N LYS A 257 -5.95 13.11 -15.90
CA LYS A 257 -4.88 14.11 -16.04
C LYS A 257 -3.54 13.56 -15.57
N MET A 258 -3.51 12.83 -14.44
CA MET A 258 -2.28 12.23 -13.95
C MET A 258 -1.78 11.11 -14.86
N VAL A 259 -2.67 10.26 -15.35
CA VAL A 259 -2.30 9.17 -16.26
C VAL A 259 -1.74 9.68 -17.58
N GLU A 260 -2.26 10.76 -18.12
CA GLU A 260 -1.68 11.42 -19.31
C GLU A 260 -0.24 11.86 -19.05
N ALA A 261 0.05 12.45 -17.88
CA ALA A 261 1.43 12.82 -17.52
C ALA A 261 2.31 11.58 -17.32
N VAL A 262 1.80 10.53 -16.67
CA VAL A 262 2.50 9.24 -16.49
C VAL A 262 2.88 8.62 -17.84
N ARG A 263 2.02 8.72 -18.85
CA ARG A 263 2.31 8.18 -20.18
C ARG A 263 3.40 8.95 -20.94
N ARG A 264 3.57 10.24 -20.64
CA ARG A 264 4.60 11.07 -21.28
C ARG A 264 6.02 10.79 -20.75
N VAL A 265 6.14 10.34 -19.49
CA VAL A 265 7.45 10.04 -18.91
C VAL A 265 7.95 8.66 -19.32
N ASN A 266 9.26 8.52 -19.53
CA ASN A 266 9.88 7.26 -19.97
C ASN A 266 10.35 6.33 -18.85
N LYS A 267 10.28 6.77 -17.58
CA LYS A 267 10.67 6.02 -16.40
C LYS A 267 9.46 5.30 -15.80
N PRO A 268 9.67 4.21 -15.02
CA PRO A 268 8.58 3.55 -14.30
C PRO A 268 7.86 4.50 -13.34
N ALA A 269 6.53 4.43 -13.29
CA ALA A 269 5.69 5.12 -12.33
C ALA A 269 5.01 4.10 -11.41
N LEU A 270 5.14 4.31 -10.10
CA LEU A 270 4.44 3.58 -9.07
C LEU A 270 3.19 4.39 -8.69
N VAL A 271 2.05 3.99 -9.22
CA VAL A 271 0.82 4.78 -9.16
C VAL A 271 0.03 4.44 -7.91
N TYR A 272 -0.28 5.42 -7.07
CA TYR A 272 -1.03 5.22 -5.83
C TYR A 272 -2.34 6.00 -5.78
N LYS A 273 -3.16 5.78 -4.74
CA LYS A 273 -4.53 6.31 -4.60
C LYS A 273 -5.51 5.78 -5.66
N VAL A 274 -5.25 4.59 -6.21
CA VAL A 274 -6.11 3.92 -7.20
C VAL A 274 -7.54 3.75 -6.70
N LEU A 275 -7.70 3.42 -5.43
CA LEU A 275 -9.00 3.23 -4.77
C LEU A 275 -9.53 4.48 -4.07
N ALA A 276 -8.95 5.66 -4.33
CA ALA A 276 -9.36 6.93 -3.73
C ALA A 276 -9.56 6.83 -2.20
N ALA A 277 -8.62 6.20 -1.48
CA ALA A 277 -8.68 5.95 -0.03
C ALA A 277 -9.99 5.25 0.39
N GLY A 278 -10.45 4.25 -0.36
CA GLY A 278 -11.64 3.46 -0.09
C GLY A 278 -12.93 4.02 -0.70
N ARG A 279 -12.92 5.23 -1.27
CA ARG A 279 -14.11 5.83 -1.91
C ARG A 279 -14.58 5.06 -3.17
N LYS A 280 -13.70 4.26 -3.76
CA LYS A 280 -13.98 3.34 -4.87
C LYS A 280 -14.19 1.88 -4.40
N CYS A 281 -14.47 1.66 -3.11
CA CYS A 281 -14.65 0.33 -2.51
C CYS A 281 -16.07 0.08 -2.00
N GLY A 282 -17.08 0.79 -2.51
CA GLY A 282 -18.48 0.61 -2.13
C GLY A 282 -19.06 -0.76 -2.55
N SER A 283 -18.46 -1.41 -3.55
CA SER A 283 -18.72 -2.78 -3.94
C SER A 283 -17.48 -3.41 -4.57
N GLU A 284 -17.44 -4.75 -4.66
CA GLU A 284 -16.36 -5.47 -5.34
C GLU A 284 -16.25 -5.07 -6.82
N GLU A 285 -17.37 -4.79 -7.46
CA GLU A 285 -17.40 -4.32 -8.85
C GLU A 285 -16.76 -2.93 -8.99
N GLN A 286 -17.08 -1.97 -8.13
CA GLN A 286 -16.45 -0.65 -8.14
C GLN A 286 -14.93 -0.75 -7.88
N LYS A 287 -14.51 -1.61 -6.95
CA LYS A 287 -13.10 -1.87 -6.68
C LYS A 287 -12.41 -2.43 -7.92
N ARG A 288 -13.01 -3.43 -8.58
CA ARG A 288 -12.51 -4.03 -9.82
C ARG A 288 -12.37 -2.98 -10.92
N GLN A 289 -13.40 -2.20 -11.18
CA GLN A 289 -13.41 -1.15 -12.21
C GLN A 289 -12.29 -0.12 -11.98
N ALA A 290 -12.06 0.30 -10.74
CA ALA A 290 -11.00 1.25 -10.41
C ALA A 290 -9.59 0.68 -10.66
N ILE A 291 -9.35 -0.57 -10.29
CA ILE A 291 -8.07 -1.27 -10.50
C ILE A 291 -7.85 -1.52 -12.00
N GLU A 292 -8.85 -2.04 -12.69
CA GLU A 292 -8.80 -2.31 -14.13
C GLU A 292 -8.55 -1.04 -14.92
N TRP A 293 -9.27 0.03 -14.59
CA TRP A 293 -9.06 1.35 -15.20
C TRP A 293 -7.62 1.83 -15.03
N ALA A 294 -7.04 1.69 -13.83
CA ALA A 294 -5.66 2.07 -13.59
C ALA A 294 -4.70 1.29 -14.50
N TYR A 295 -4.79 -0.05 -14.53
CA TYR A 295 -3.90 -0.88 -15.34
C TYR A 295 -4.07 -0.68 -16.86
N LYS A 296 -5.29 -0.39 -17.33
CA LYS A 296 -5.54 -0.06 -18.75
C LYS A 296 -4.93 1.28 -19.15
N ASN A 297 -4.72 2.17 -18.21
CA ASN A 297 -4.32 3.53 -18.50
C ASN A 297 -2.86 3.85 -18.19
N ILE A 298 -2.20 3.15 -17.27
CA ILE A 298 -0.75 3.29 -17.03
C ILE A 298 0.06 2.49 -18.06
N LYS A 299 1.40 2.72 -18.11
CA LYS A 299 2.29 2.01 -19.03
C LYS A 299 2.52 0.55 -18.58
N PRO A 300 2.90 -0.36 -19.50
CA PRO A 300 3.27 -1.74 -19.14
C PRO A 300 4.44 -1.84 -18.15
N ILE A 301 5.30 -0.81 -18.07
CA ILE A 301 6.44 -0.73 -17.15
C ILE A 301 6.08 -0.16 -15.78
N ASP A 302 4.84 0.25 -15.57
CA ASP A 302 4.36 0.86 -14.33
C ASP A 302 3.75 -0.18 -13.39
N ALA A 303 3.67 0.16 -12.09
CA ALA A 303 3.01 -0.64 -11.07
C ALA A 303 2.01 0.21 -10.27
N THR A 304 1.08 -0.45 -9.56
CA THR A 304 0.17 0.22 -8.62
C THR A 304 0.60 -0.02 -7.18
N ILE A 305 0.35 0.97 -6.31
CA ILE A 305 0.48 0.82 -4.86
C ILE A 305 -0.92 0.84 -4.26
N ILE A 306 -1.31 -0.27 -3.62
CA ILE A 306 -2.63 -0.45 -3.02
C ILE A 306 -2.45 -0.76 -1.53
N GLY A 307 -3.03 0.08 -0.66
CA GLY A 307 -3.10 -0.18 0.78
C GLY A 307 -4.15 -1.24 1.08
N LEU A 308 -3.82 -2.18 1.97
CA LEU A 308 -4.71 -3.25 2.39
C LEU A 308 -4.99 -3.15 3.89
N TYR A 309 -6.24 -3.34 4.29
CA TYR A 309 -6.70 -3.35 5.67
C TYR A 309 -7.58 -4.59 5.93
N PRO A 310 -6.94 -5.78 6.09
CA PRO A 310 -7.63 -7.06 6.13
C PRO A 310 -8.28 -7.37 7.51
N ARG A 311 -8.95 -6.39 8.09
CA ARG A 311 -9.64 -6.56 9.37
C ARG A 311 -10.97 -7.30 9.23
N TYR A 312 -11.67 -7.06 8.13
CA TYR A 312 -13.04 -7.50 7.94
C TYR A 312 -13.21 -8.53 6.81
N SER A 313 -12.22 -8.65 5.92
CA SER A 313 -12.17 -9.66 4.85
C SER A 313 -10.72 -9.98 4.50
N ASP A 314 -10.49 -11.03 3.74
CA ASP A 314 -9.17 -11.38 3.21
C ASP A 314 -8.82 -10.53 1.99
N GLN A 315 -8.62 -9.22 2.23
CA GLN A 315 -8.30 -8.26 1.17
C GLN A 315 -7.01 -8.61 0.40
N VAL A 316 -6.08 -9.37 1.00
CA VAL A 316 -4.86 -9.80 0.31
C VAL A 316 -5.23 -10.76 -0.82
N THR A 317 -5.92 -11.86 -0.51
CA THR A 317 -6.33 -12.86 -1.49
C THR A 317 -7.32 -12.29 -2.51
N GLU A 318 -8.33 -11.54 -2.05
CA GLU A 318 -9.36 -10.93 -2.91
C GLU A 318 -8.74 -9.97 -3.95
N THR A 319 -7.85 -9.07 -3.49
CA THR A 319 -7.27 -8.05 -4.38
C THR A 319 -6.23 -8.64 -5.30
N THR A 320 -5.39 -9.57 -4.83
CA THR A 320 -4.38 -10.22 -5.69
C THR A 320 -5.02 -11.10 -6.77
N LYS A 321 -6.09 -11.84 -6.43
CA LYS A 321 -6.87 -12.59 -7.42
C LYS A 321 -7.42 -11.67 -8.51
N MET A 322 -8.04 -10.56 -8.11
CA MET A 322 -8.59 -9.55 -9.02
C MET A 322 -7.49 -8.97 -9.95
N VAL A 323 -6.34 -8.60 -9.38
CA VAL A 323 -5.21 -8.06 -10.16
C VAL A 323 -4.67 -9.10 -11.13
N ARG A 324 -4.57 -10.37 -10.71
CA ARG A 324 -4.11 -11.48 -11.56
C ARG A 324 -5.03 -11.67 -12.78
N GLU A 325 -6.34 -11.65 -12.55
CA GLU A 325 -7.35 -11.75 -13.63
C GLU A 325 -7.30 -10.54 -14.59
N ILE A 326 -7.06 -9.33 -14.08
CA ILE A 326 -6.96 -8.10 -14.90
C ILE A 326 -5.68 -8.09 -15.74
N LEU A 327 -4.60 -8.70 -15.26
CA LEU A 327 -3.30 -8.69 -15.93
C LEU A 327 -3.02 -9.95 -16.77
N ALA A 328 -3.92 -10.95 -16.73
CA ALA A 328 -3.85 -12.14 -17.58
C ALA A 328 -4.16 -11.79 -19.03
#